data_9a41c996fba9a2c6647f5c03876bd260
#
_entry.id   9a41c996fba9a2c6647f5c03876bd260
#
_cell.length_a   1.000
_cell.length_b   1.000
_cell.length_c   1.000
_cell.angle_alpha   90.00
_cell.angle_beta   90.00
_cell.angle_gamma   90.00
#
_symmetry.space_group_name_H-M   'P 1'
#
loop_
_entity.id
_entity.type
_entity.pdbx_description
1 polymer ?
#
loop_
_entity_poly.entity_id
_entity_poly.type
_entity_poly.pdbx_seq_one_letter_code
_entity_poly.pdbx_strand_id
1 'polypeptide(L)'
;HGLRRDYVSKSESLSTLQGKLNISESIKTQTMLKKQMICTYDEFSTNIQFNQIIKSTVLLLLKANITNSRKKSLRKLLLFFSDVNEIDLHFVNWNQQYNRSNQNYQMLIGMCYLVYKGLLTTQNNGTTKLMDFFDGQRMCRLYEKFLLEYYRKEHPELTANASQIAWQLDDTENQMLPRMQTEI
;
A
#
# COMPACT_ATOMS: atom_id res chain seq x y z
N HIS A 1 -1.24 8.69 16.17
CA HIS A 1 -0.99 7.26 16.01
C HIS A 1 0.37 7.09 15.34
N GLY A 2 1.31 6.32 15.95
CA GLY A 2 2.62 6.03 15.39
C GLY A 2 2.57 4.94 14.29
N LEU A 3 3.73 4.62 13.70
CA LEU A 3 3.86 3.49 12.78
C LEU A 3 3.50 2.18 13.49
N ARG A 4 2.85 1.28 12.76
CA ARG A 4 2.61 -0.07 13.24
C ARG A 4 3.94 -0.76 13.52
N ARG A 5 3.96 -1.53 14.60
CA ARG A 5 5.03 -2.45 14.95
C ARG A 5 4.53 -3.88 14.91
N ASP A 6 5.41 -4.79 14.57
CA ASP A 6 5.12 -6.22 14.62
C ASP A 6 6.40 -6.98 14.96
N TYR A 7 6.26 -8.25 15.32
CA TYR A 7 7.41 -9.11 15.56
C TYR A 7 8.06 -9.51 14.24
N VAL A 8 9.34 -9.18 14.10
CA VAL A 8 10.15 -9.54 12.93
C VAL A 8 11.25 -10.47 13.39
N SER A 9 11.32 -11.66 12.81
CA SER A 9 12.36 -12.63 13.13
C SER A 9 13.69 -12.16 12.54
N LYS A 10 14.70 -12.04 13.39
CA LYS A 10 16.08 -11.69 13.06
C LYS A 10 17.02 -12.84 13.35
N SER A 11 18.00 -13.03 12.49
CA SER A 11 19.06 -14.00 12.68
C SER A 11 20.41 -13.29 12.61
N GLU A 12 21.10 -13.20 13.74
CA GLU A 12 22.35 -12.45 13.87
C GLU A 12 23.37 -13.22 14.71
N SER A 13 24.66 -12.95 14.47
CA SER A 13 25.75 -13.47 15.30
C SER A 13 25.92 -12.62 16.55
N LEU A 14 25.61 -13.18 17.72
CA LEU A 14 25.64 -12.49 19.00
C LEU A 14 26.64 -13.13 19.95
N SER A 15 27.27 -12.32 20.79
CA SER A 15 28.11 -12.78 21.90
C SER A 15 27.30 -13.21 23.12
N THR A 16 26.07 -12.72 23.22
CA THR A 16 25.10 -13.08 24.26
C THR A 16 23.96 -13.88 23.66
N LEU A 17 23.62 -15.02 24.25
CA LEU A 17 22.58 -15.90 23.73
C LEU A 17 21.20 -15.24 23.88
N GLN A 18 20.45 -15.19 22.74
CA GLN A 18 19.12 -14.65 22.71
C GLN A 18 18.23 -15.47 21.77
N GLY A 19 17.07 -15.88 22.21
CA GLY A 19 16.12 -16.64 21.39
C GLY A 19 16.61 -18.05 21.06
N LYS A 20 16.42 -18.50 19.82
CA LYS A 20 16.78 -19.83 19.34
C LYS A 20 18.20 -19.86 18.77
N LEU A 21 19.02 -20.77 19.27
CA LEU A 21 20.38 -21.01 18.76
C LEU A 21 20.35 -21.80 17.46
N ASN A 22 21.09 -21.29 16.46
CA ASN A 22 21.36 -22.01 15.22
C ASN A 22 22.81 -22.53 15.21
N ILE A 23 23.02 -23.68 15.86
CA ILE A 23 24.34 -24.28 16.03
C ILE A 23 24.94 -24.66 14.67
N SER A 24 24.15 -25.27 13.79
CA SER A 24 24.63 -25.72 12.48
C SER A 24 25.17 -24.58 11.63
N GLU A 25 24.51 -23.44 11.66
CA GLU A 25 24.92 -22.25 10.92
C GLU A 25 26.12 -21.56 11.58
N SER A 26 26.16 -21.53 12.92
CA SER A 26 27.30 -21.03 13.69
C SER A 26 28.60 -21.79 13.41
N ILE A 27 28.50 -23.10 13.22
CA ILE A 27 29.66 -23.95 12.84
C ILE A 27 30.06 -23.66 11.39
N LYS A 28 29.11 -23.62 10.45
CA LYS A 28 29.36 -23.35 9.03
C LYS A 28 30.05 -21.99 8.82
N THR A 29 29.61 -20.97 9.53
CA THR A 29 30.12 -19.59 9.41
C THR A 29 31.31 -19.31 10.33
N GLN A 30 31.75 -20.31 11.12
CA GLN A 30 32.87 -20.22 12.06
C GLN A 30 32.76 -19.05 13.06
N THR A 31 31.53 -18.63 13.37
CA THR A 31 31.28 -17.52 14.32
C THR A 31 31.75 -17.85 15.74
N MET A 32 31.85 -19.14 16.07
CA MET A 32 32.37 -19.61 17.36
C MET A 32 33.82 -19.17 17.61
N LEU A 33 34.63 -19.03 16.55
CA LEU A 33 36.02 -18.52 16.69
C LEU A 33 36.04 -17.06 17.19
N LYS A 34 34.99 -16.31 16.93
CA LYS A 34 34.78 -14.93 17.41
C LYS A 34 34.06 -14.87 18.75
N LYS A 35 33.86 -16.02 19.43
CA LYS A 35 33.02 -16.16 20.64
C LYS A 35 31.59 -15.64 20.44
N GLN A 36 31.03 -15.87 19.24
CA GLN A 36 29.69 -15.51 18.87
C GLN A 36 28.92 -16.73 18.38
N MET A 37 27.60 -16.72 18.54
CA MET A 37 26.71 -17.75 18.01
C MET A 37 25.56 -17.12 17.24
N ILE A 38 25.11 -17.76 16.17
CA ILE A 38 23.94 -17.29 15.41
C ILE A 38 22.71 -17.62 16.23
N CYS A 39 22.00 -16.55 16.59
CA CYS A 39 20.76 -16.60 17.33
C CYS A 39 19.62 -16.06 16.46
N THR A 40 18.48 -16.77 16.46
CA THR A 40 17.25 -16.30 15.84
C THR A 40 16.28 -15.88 16.94
N TYR A 41 15.86 -14.64 16.89
CA TYR A 41 14.95 -14.05 17.87
C TYR A 41 13.96 -13.10 17.20
N ASP A 42 12.83 -12.86 17.85
CA ASP A 42 11.81 -11.94 17.36
C ASP A 42 12.00 -10.57 18.00
N GLU A 43 12.11 -9.55 17.15
CA GLU A 43 12.22 -8.15 17.56
C GLU A 43 10.92 -7.40 17.25
N PHE A 44 10.40 -6.66 18.21
CA PHE A 44 9.23 -5.80 18.02
C PHE A 44 9.65 -4.52 17.33
N SER A 45 9.50 -4.49 16.01
CA SER A 45 10.08 -3.47 15.13
C SER A 45 9.04 -2.74 14.30
N THR A 46 9.36 -1.49 13.95
CA THR A 46 8.65 -0.71 12.91
C THR A 46 9.07 -1.12 11.50
N ASN A 47 10.19 -1.85 11.35
CA ASN A 47 10.72 -2.26 10.05
C ASN A 47 9.99 -3.47 9.46
N ILE A 48 8.66 -3.37 9.39
CA ILE A 48 7.76 -4.38 8.83
C ILE A 48 7.47 -4.11 7.36
N GLN A 49 7.12 -5.14 6.62
CA GLN A 49 6.88 -5.06 5.17
C GLN A 49 5.87 -3.98 4.78
N PHE A 50 4.79 -3.80 5.53
CA PHE A 50 3.82 -2.74 5.27
C PHE A 50 4.44 -1.34 5.30
N ASN A 51 5.24 -1.05 6.32
CA ASN A 51 5.90 0.24 6.46
C ASN A 51 7.00 0.43 5.39
N GLN A 52 7.71 -0.63 5.03
CA GLN A 52 8.72 -0.61 3.97
C GLN A 52 8.08 -0.29 2.60
N ILE A 53 6.92 -0.90 2.28
CA ILE A 53 6.17 -0.60 1.06
C ILE A 53 5.79 0.88 1.02
N ILE A 54 5.23 1.41 2.11
CA ILE A 54 4.82 2.81 2.20
C ILE A 54 6.03 3.73 2.01
N LYS A 55 7.14 3.49 2.73
CA LYS A 55 8.37 4.29 2.60
C LYS A 55 8.86 4.30 1.16
N SER A 56 9.03 3.13 0.55
CA SER A 56 9.54 3.01 -0.82
C SER A 56 8.63 3.67 -1.84
N THR A 57 7.30 3.60 -1.65
CA THR A 57 6.33 4.31 -2.50
C THR A 57 6.43 5.83 -2.33
N VAL A 58 6.61 6.33 -1.11
CA VAL A 58 6.79 7.78 -0.87
C VAL A 58 8.08 8.27 -1.53
N LEU A 59 9.16 7.51 -1.47
CA LEU A 59 10.43 7.85 -2.15
C LEU A 59 10.26 7.85 -3.68
N LEU A 60 9.48 6.92 -4.24
CA LEU A 60 9.14 6.88 -5.65
C LEU A 60 8.35 8.14 -6.05
N LEU A 61 7.36 8.55 -5.24
CA LEU A 61 6.59 9.78 -5.47
C LEU A 61 7.46 11.04 -5.42
N LEU A 62 8.47 11.10 -4.57
CA LEU A 62 9.39 12.26 -4.51
C LEU A 62 10.21 12.42 -5.78
N LYS A 63 10.47 11.34 -6.51
CA LYS A 63 11.14 11.34 -7.84
C LYS A 63 10.18 11.77 -8.96
N ALA A 64 8.86 11.63 -8.75
CA ALA A 64 7.84 11.98 -9.71
C ALA A 64 7.65 13.51 -9.83
N ASN A 65 7.05 13.94 -10.95
CA ASN A 65 6.74 15.34 -11.18
C ASN A 65 5.46 15.75 -10.46
N ILE A 66 5.57 15.99 -9.15
CA ILE A 66 4.48 16.48 -8.28
C ILE A 66 4.83 17.86 -7.74
N THR A 67 3.81 18.58 -7.27
CA THR A 67 3.95 19.94 -6.75
C THR A 67 4.92 20.02 -5.55
N ASN A 68 5.68 21.10 -5.44
CA ASN A 68 6.66 21.29 -4.36
C ASN A 68 6.02 21.26 -2.96
N SER A 69 4.78 21.72 -2.84
CA SER A 69 4.03 21.65 -1.58
C SER A 69 3.84 20.19 -1.13
N ARG A 70 3.40 19.31 -2.05
CA ARG A 70 3.25 17.87 -1.78
C ARG A 70 4.59 17.20 -1.47
N LYS A 71 5.65 17.54 -2.21
CA LYS A 71 7.01 17.04 -1.91
C LYS A 71 7.46 17.41 -0.50
N LYS A 72 7.19 18.64 -0.06
CA LYS A 72 7.51 19.09 1.31
C LYS A 72 6.75 18.28 2.36
N SER A 73 5.47 18.02 2.14
CA SER A 73 4.65 17.20 3.04
C SER A 73 5.16 15.75 3.11
N LEU A 74 5.48 15.14 1.97
CA LEU A 74 6.01 13.77 1.92
C LEU A 74 7.37 13.65 2.62
N ARG A 75 8.27 14.65 2.47
CA ARG A 75 9.55 14.67 3.20
C ARG A 75 9.36 14.73 4.71
N LYS A 76 8.36 15.50 5.20
CA LYS A 76 8.02 15.51 6.63
C LYS A 76 7.55 14.13 7.13
N LEU A 77 6.76 13.42 6.32
CA LEU A 77 6.32 12.07 6.66
C LEU A 77 7.48 11.08 6.74
N LEU A 78 8.48 11.21 5.87
CA LEU A 78 9.65 10.31 5.87
C LEU A 78 10.47 10.36 7.16
N LEU A 79 10.39 11.45 7.93
CA LEU A 79 11.07 11.54 9.24
C LEU A 79 10.58 10.45 10.22
N PHE A 80 9.32 10.04 10.11
CA PHE A 80 8.77 8.97 10.95
C PHE A 80 9.22 7.55 10.51
N PHE A 81 9.80 7.44 9.31
CA PHE A 81 10.26 6.17 8.72
C PHE A 81 11.79 6.01 8.79
N SER A 82 12.48 6.70 9.73
CA SER A 82 13.93 6.61 9.90
C SER A 82 14.41 5.17 10.05
N ASP A 83 13.72 4.40 10.89
CA ASP A 83 14.09 3.02 11.27
C ASP A 83 13.50 1.95 10.33
N VAL A 84 12.88 2.38 9.24
CA VAL A 84 12.28 1.48 8.26
C VAL A 84 13.21 1.39 7.04
N ASN A 85 13.51 0.18 6.58
CA ASN A 85 14.33 -0.04 5.39
C ASN A 85 13.54 0.23 4.10
N GLU A 86 14.26 0.56 3.04
CA GLU A 86 13.71 0.62 1.69
C GLU A 86 13.70 -0.78 1.09
N ILE A 87 12.68 -1.06 0.27
CA ILE A 87 12.57 -2.31 -0.48
C ILE A 87 12.29 -2.02 -1.95
N ASP A 88 12.70 -2.93 -2.81
CA ASP A 88 12.35 -2.87 -4.21
C ASP A 88 10.90 -3.30 -4.43
N LEU A 89 10.09 -2.37 -4.91
CA LEU A 89 8.66 -2.57 -5.14
C LEU A 89 8.35 -3.59 -6.26
N HIS A 90 9.34 -3.94 -7.10
CA HIS A 90 9.21 -4.98 -8.12
C HIS A 90 9.04 -6.38 -7.52
N PHE A 91 9.72 -6.66 -6.41
CA PHE A 91 9.72 -7.97 -5.76
C PHE A 91 8.69 -8.09 -4.64
N VAL A 92 7.89 -7.05 -4.43
CA VAL A 92 6.86 -7.06 -3.38
C VAL A 92 5.68 -7.94 -3.80
N ASN A 93 5.32 -8.86 -2.91
CA ASN A 93 4.02 -9.53 -3.02
C ASN A 93 2.91 -8.56 -2.58
N TRP A 94 2.15 -8.04 -3.53
CA TRP A 94 1.07 -7.09 -3.29
C TRP A 94 -0.20 -7.74 -2.71
N ASN A 95 -0.32 -9.07 -2.83
CA ASN A 95 -1.43 -9.81 -2.23
C ASN A 95 -1.12 -10.15 -0.77
N GLN A 96 -1.21 -9.15 0.09
CA GLN A 96 -0.94 -9.26 1.52
C GLN A 96 -2.15 -9.83 2.26
N GLN A 97 -1.88 -10.57 3.35
CA GLN A 97 -2.94 -11.02 4.24
C GLN A 97 -3.27 -9.94 5.27
N TYR A 98 -4.56 -9.65 5.40
CA TYR A 98 -5.07 -8.66 6.33
C TYR A 98 -5.90 -9.31 7.43
N ASN A 99 -5.74 -8.82 8.64
CA ASN A 99 -6.50 -9.21 9.82
C ASN A 99 -7.13 -7.97 10.48
N ARG A 100 -7.91 -8.14 11.52
CA ARG A 100 -8.56 -7.02 12.24
C ARG A 100 -7.58 -5.92 12.65
N SER A 101 -6.36 -6.26 13.02
CA SER A 101 -5.39 -5.30 13.56
C SER A 101 -4.65 -4.52 12.45
N ASN A 102 -4.64 -5.00 11.20
CA ASN A 102 -3.95 -4.35 10.08
C ASN A 102 -4.87 -3.94 8.93
N GLN A 103 -6.17 -4.03 9.09
CA GLN A 103 -7.16 -3.71 8.06
C GLN A 103 -7.00 -2.28 7.51
N ASN A 104 -6.61 -1.32 8.35
CA ASN A 104 -6.34 0.06 7.92
C ASN A 104 -5.19 0.16 6.91
N TYR A 105 -4.24 -0.80 6.94
CA TYR A 105 -3.16 -0.85 5.96
C TYR A 105 -3.59 -1.36 4.60
N GLN A 106 -4.71 -2.08 4.50
CA GLN A 106 -5.21 -2.59 3.23
C GLN A 106 -5.45 -1.46 2.22
N MET A 107 -6.12 -0.40 2.66
CA MET A 107 -6.35 0.78 1.83
C MET A 107 -5.03 1.46 1.44
N LEU A 108 -4.11 1.66 2.40
CA LEU A 108 -2.82 2.31 2.15
C LEU A 108 -1.96 1.52 1.17
N ILE A 109 -1.88 0.19 1.33
CA ILE A 109 -1.13 -0.68 0.42
C ILE A 109 -1.77 -0.72 -0.97
N GLY A 110 -3.11 -0.71 -1.05
CA GLY A 110 -3.82 -0.57 -2.31
C GLY A 110 -3.48 0.73 -3.05
N MET A 111 -3.42 1.87 -2.33
CA MET A 111 -2.96 3.15 -2.88
C MET A 111 -1.49 3.08 -3.34
N CYS A 112 -0.61 2.48 -2.55
CA CYS A 112 0.79 2.28 -2.92
C CYS A 112 0.92 1.46 -4.21
N TYR A 113 0.13 0.40 -4.36
CA TYR A 113 0.08 -0.41 -5.57
C TYR A 113 -0.35 0.39 -6.81
N LEU A 114 -1.41 1.20 -6.68
CA LEU A 114 -1.88 2.06 -7.76
C LEU A 114 -0.80 3.08 -8.18
N VAL A 115 -0.14 3.71 -7.22
CA VAL A 115 0.97 4.64 -7.48
C VAL A 115 2.12 3.93 -8.18
N TYR A 116 2.53 2.76 -7.69
CA TYR A 116 3.60 1.97 -8.28
C TYR A 116 3.29 1.59 -9.72
N LYS A 117 2.11 1.04 -10.00
CA LYS A 117 1.66 0.71 -11.35
C LYS A 117 1.62 1.95 -12.25
N GLY A 118 1.13 3.09 -11.72
CA GLY A 118 1.03 4.34 -12.45
C GLY A 118 2.35 4.94 -12.87
N LEU A 119 3.34 4.84 -12.04
CA LEU A 119 4.65 5.39 -12.35
C LEU A 119 5.47 4.50 -13.29
N LEU A 120 5.24 3.17 -13.30
CA LEU A 120 5.94 2.26 -14.20
C LEU A 120 5.57 2.45 -15.68
N THR A 121 4.35 2.84 -15.97
CA THR A 121 3.85 2.94 -17.36
C THR A 121 4.29 4.21 -18.10
N THR A 122 5.01 5.12 -17.46
CA THR A 122 5.33 6.44 -18.02
C THR A 122 6.83 6.64 -18.35
N GLN A 123 7.56 5.58 -18.61
CA GLN A 123 9.02 5.69 -18.89
C GLN A 123 9.39 6.12 -20.32
N ASN A 124 8.47 6.65 -21.14
CA ASN A 124 8.79 6.92 -22.55
C ASN A 124 9.53 8.23 -22.84
N ASN A 125 9.68 9.18 -21.91
CA ASN A 125 10.35 10.47 -22.21
C ASN A 125 11.23 11.06 -21.09
N GLY A 126 11.78 10.24 -20.19
CA GLY A 126 12.72 10.72 -19.16
C GLY A 126 12.09 11.58 -18.04
N THR A 127 10.84 11.95 -18.12
CA THR A 127 10.07 12.59 -17.05
C THR A 127 9.02 11.62 -16.55
N THR A 128 9.17 11.19 -15.30
CA THR A 128 8.17 10.34 -14.66
C THR A 128 6.92 11.18 -14.37
N LYS A 129 5.98 11.20 -15.31
CA LYS A 129 4.63 11.68 -15.05
C LYS A 129 3.86 10.56 -14.39
N LEU A 130 3.10 10.89 -13.34
CA LEU A 130 2.02 10.03 -12.91
C LEU A 130 1.11 9.88 -14.13
N MET A 131 1.03 8.69 -14.71
CA MET A 131 0.16 8.47 -15.85
C MET A 131 -1.24 8.95 -15.45
N ASP A 132 -1.95 9.58 -16.37
CA ASP A 132 -3.39 9.67 -16.28
C ASP A 132 -3.91 8.22 -16.27
N PHE A 133 -3.91 7.62 -15.07
CA PHE A 133 -4.36 6.26 -14.80
C PHE A 133 -5.83 6.09 -15.12
N PHE A 134 -6.37 7.15 -15.53
CA PHE A 134 -7.77 7.37 -15.61
C PHE A 134 -8.17 7.32 -17.08
N ASP A 135 -8.27 6.10 -17.59
CA ASP A 135 -9.43 5.81 -18.40
C ASP A 135 -10.60 6.35 -17.55
N GLY A 136 -11.13 7.50 -17.97
CA GLY A 136 -12.10 8.26 -17.18
C GLY A 136 -13.24 7.38 -16.67
N GLN A 137 -13.65 6.36 -17.44
CA GLN A 137 -14.67 5.38 -17.08
C GLN A 137 -14.28 4.48 -15.88
N ARG A 138 -13.03 4.03 -15.79
CA ARG A 138 -12.60 3.18 -14.66
C ARG A 138 -12.50 3.98 -13.37
N MET A 139 -12.09 5.25 -13.47
CA MET A 139 -12.04 6.11 -12.30
C MET A 139 -13.43 6.48 -11.82
N CYS A 140 -14.35 6.84 -12.73
CA CYS A 140 -15.72 7.08 -12.37
C CYS A 140 -16.30 5.89 -11.62
N ARG A 141 -16.18 4.67 -12.14
CA ARG A 141 -16.64 3.44 -11.46
C ARG A 141 -16.01 3.21 -10.10
N LEU A 142 -14.69 3.47 -9.97
CA LEU A 142 -14.02 3.33 -8.67
C LEU A 142 -14.50 4.37 -7.68
N TYR A 143 -14.69 5.61 -8.12
CA TYR A 143 -15.18 6.71 -7.30
C TYR A 143 -16.63 6.48 -6.88
N GLU A 144 -17.49 6.07 -7.78
CA GLU A 144 -18.90 5.71 -7.54
C GLU A 144 -18.98 4.59 -6.49
N LYS A 145 -18.23 3.51 -6.68
CA LYS A 145 -18.18 2.42 -5.71
C LYS A 145 -17.66 2.87 -4.35
N PHE A 146 -16.64 3.74 -4.33
CA PHE A 146 -16.14 4.32 -3.08
C PHE A 146 -17.20 5.16 -2.37
N LEU A 147 -17.91 6.02 -3.09
CA LEU A 147 -18.99 6.83 -2.52
C LEU A 147 -20.11 5.96 -1.96
N LEU A 148 -20.55 4.96 -2.72
CA LEU A 148 -21.59 4.04 -2.29
C LEU A 148 -21.24 3.33 -0.98
N GLU A 149 -20.01 2.76 -0.90
CA GLU A 149 -19.53 2.09 0.31
C GLU A 149 -19.30 3.06 1.47
N TYR A 150 -18.85 4.29 1.17
CA TYR A 150 -18.71 5.34 2.17
C TYR A 150 -20.05 5.69 2.81
N TYR A 151 -21.08 5.98 2.00
CA TYR A 151 -22.40 6.31 2.53
C TYR A 151 -23.04 5.16 3.29
N ARG A 152 -22.91 3.93 2.82
CA ARG A 152 -23.42 2.74 3.53
C ARG A 152 -22.76 2.56 4.91
N LYS A 153 -21.48 2.91 5.03
CA LYS A 153 -20.72 2.72 6.25
C LYS A 153 -20.87 3.87 7.24
N GLU A 154 -20.75 5.09 6.75
CA GLU A 154 -20.70 6.29 7.61
C GLU A 154 -22.08 6.91 7.83
N HIS A 155 -23.05 6.60 6.96
CA HIS A 155 -24.41 7.13 6.99
C HIS A 155 -25.46 6.01 6.88
N PRO A 156 -25.53 5.10 7.88
CA PRO A 156 -26.48 3.98 7.86
C PRO A 156 -27.95 4.42 7.89
N GLU A 157 -28.20 5.68 8.22
CA GLU A 157 -29.53 6.31 8.14
C GLU A 157 -30.01 6.54 6.71
N LEU A 158 -29.11 6.52 5.72
CA LEU A 158 -29.42 6.69 4.32
C LEU A 158 -29.50 5.35 3.60
N THR A 159 -30.52 5.18 2.76
CA THR A 159 -30.64 3.99 1.92
C THR A 159 -29.88 4.22 0.62
N ALA A 160 -28.58 3.97 0.61
CA ALA A 160 -27.74 4.11 -0.58
C ALA A 160 -27.76 2.83 -1.42
N ASN A 161 -28.33 2.89 -2.62
CA ASN A 161 -28.44 1.78 -3.55
C ASN A 161 -28.06 2.20 -4.97
N ALA A 162 -27.36 1.33 -5.68
CA ALA A 162 -27.14 1.46 -7.11
C ALA A 162 -28.43 1.05 -7.84
N SER A 163 -29.25 2.01 -8.23
CA SER A 163 -30.51 1.76 -8.93
C SER A 163 -30.42 2.11 -10.40
N GLN A 164 -31.12 1.34 -11.25
CA GLN A 164 -31.31 1.69 -12.64
C GLN A 164 -32.47 2.69 -12.73
N ILE A 165 -32.21 3.84 -13.34
CA ILE A 165 -33.23 4.86 -13.59
C ILE A 165 -33.70 4.71 -15.02
N ALA A 166 -34.99 4.49 -15.21
CA ALA A 166 -35.60 4.48 -16.54
C ALA A 166 -35.68 5.91 -17.10
N TRP A 167 -35.33 6.07 -18.37
CA TRP A 167 -35.50 7.33 -19.07
C TRP A 167 -37.01 7.65 -19.14
N GLN A 168 -37.40 8.81 -18.62
CA GLN A 168 -38.75 9.36 -18.86
C GLN A 168 -38.70 10.13 -20.18
N LEU A 169 -39.10 9.47 -21.24
CA LEU A 169 -39.18 10.07 -22.59
C LEU A 169 -40.63 10.35 -22.91
N ASP A 170 -40.90 11.50 -23.51
CA ASP A 170 -42.23 11.92 -23.91
C ASP A 170 -42.81 11.09 -25.07
N ASP A 171 -41.95 10.40 -25.85
CA ASP A 171 -42.34 9.53 -26.96
C ASP A 171 -41.48 8.27 -27.03
N THR A 172 -42.20 7.15 -27.18
CA THR A 172 -41.79 5.80 -27.59
C THR A 172 -40.34 5.35 -27.30
N GLU A 173 -40.23 4.16 -26.68
CA GLU A 173 -39.03 3.40 -26.38
C GLU A 173 -37.96 3.54 -27.47
N ASN A 174 -36.96 4.36 -27.20
CA ASN A 174 -35.81 4.50 -28.07
C ASN A 174 -34.76 3.45 -27.63
N GLN A 175 -34.74 2.31 -28.34
CA GLN A 175 -33.82 1.18 -28.09
C GLN A 175 -32.32 1.56 -28.20
N MET A 176 -31.99 2.77 -28.63
CA MET A 176 -30.64 3.27 -28.78
C MET A 176 -30.06 3.97 -27.54
N LEU A 177 -30.87 4.27 -26.52
CA LEU A 177 -30.38 4.94 -25.33
C LEU A 177 -29.72 3.94 -24.37
N PRO A 178 -28.52 4.22 -23.90
CA PRO A 178 -27.87 3.38 -22.90
C PRO A 178 -28.69 3.41 -21.60
N ARG A 179 -28.69 2.28 -20.89
CA ARG A 179 -29.33 2.23 -19.57
C ARG A 179 -28.63 3.21 -18.64
N MET A 180 -29.38 4.11 -18.04
CA MET A 180 -28.86 5.03 -17.02
C MET A 180 -28.81 4.28 -15.70
N GLN A 181 -27.62 4.17 -15.15
CA GLN A 181 -27.39 3.57 -13.86
C GLN A 181 -26.78 4.64 -12.95
N THR A 182 -27.45 4.97 -11.86
CA THR A 182 -26.84 5.77 -10.80
C THR A 182 -26.38 4.84 -9.71
N GLU A 183 -25.22 5.13 -9.14
CA GLU A 183 -24.62 4.34 -8.07
C GLU A 183 -24.72 5.07 -6.72
N ILE A 184 -25.60 6.09 -6.61
CA ILE A 184 -25.88 6.80 -5.35
C ILE A 184 -27.38 6.96 -5.18
#